data_150b7a56ec391a800a3d2e65241f7b43
#
_entry.id   150b7a56ec391a800a3d2e65241f7b43
#
_cell.length_a   1.000
_cell.length_b   1.000
_cell.length_c   1.000
_cell.angle_alpha   90.00
_cell.angle_beta   90.00
_cell.angle_gamma   90.00
#
_symmetry.space_group_name_H-M   'P 1'
#
loop_
_entity.id
_entity.type
_entity.pdbx_description
1 polymer ?
#
loop_
_entity_poly.entity_id
_entity_poly.type
_entity_poly.pdbx_seq_one_letter_code
_entity_poly.pdbx_strand_id
1 'polypeptide(L)'
;MPPGALRISEIRPFASGDLMNAPTELTHMIAQAADAHTDGQPRLREIPYNYTSFSDREIVQRLLGQRAWEALSQLRTERLTGRSARMLYEVLGDIWVVQRNPYLQDDLLDNPKRRGQLIEALHHRLGEVDKRRTPSNDSARDALVGEVLGMARTAVDRFARAFEQMGELRERAQRVLRKVTRHDNIKFDGLSRVSHVTDATDWRVEYPFVVLTPDTEEEMAALVKGCVELGLTIIPRGG
;
A
#
# COMPACT_ATOMS: atom_id res chain seq x y z
N MET A 1 25.79 -20.96 22.20
CA MET A 1 25.18 -19.76 22.81
C MET A 1 25.54 -18.57 21.93
N PRO A 2 24.60 -17.88 21.25
CA PRO A 2 24.90 -16.64 20.57
C PRO A 2 24.92 -15.47 21.57
N PRO A 3 25.81 -14.48 21.45
CA PRO A 3 25.86 -13.32 22.35
C PRO A 3 24.91 -12.23 21.85
N GLY A 4 24.15 -11.60 22.78
CA GLY A 4 23.53 -10.31 22.54
C GLY A 4 22.02 -10.19 22.71
N ALA A 5 21.37 -10.97 23.59
CA ALA A 5 19.98 -10.68 23.99
C ALA A 5 20.01 -9.72 25.20
N LEU A 6 19.67 -8.46 24.97
CA LEU A 6 19.40 -7.48 26.02
C LEU A 6 18.18 -7.92 26.84
N ARG A 7 18.36 -8.00 28.16
CA ARG A 7 17.29 -8.35 29.11
C ARG A 7 16.37 -7.13 29.29
N ILE A 8 15.06 -7.34 29.25
CA ILE A 8 14.01 -6.32 29.45
C ILE A 8 14.13 -5.57 30.81
N SER A 9 14.85 -6.14 31.78
CA SER A 9 15.11 -5.53 33.11
C SER A 9 16.10 -4.36 33.11
N GLU A 10 16.72 -4.02 31.94
CA GLU A 10 17.70 -2.92 31.82
C GLU A 10 17.13 -1.65 31.16
N ILE A 11 15.84 -1.63 30.80
CA ILE A 11 15.21 -0.44 30.27
C ILE A 11 14.75 0.44 31.44
N ARG A 12 15.52 1.47 31.77
CA ARG A 12 15.07 2.52 32.68
C ARG A 12 13.98 3.35 32.02
N PRO A 13 12.88 3.69 32.74
CA PRO A 13 11.91 4.62 32.18
C PRO A 13 12.56 5.99 31.98
N PHE A 14 12.40 6.58 30.81
CA PHE A 14 12.88 7.93 30.51
C PHE A 14 12.14 8.93 31.40
N ALA A 15 12.91 9.70 32.20
CA ALA A 15 12.36 10.84 32.93
C ALA A 15 12.09 11.99 31.95
N SER A 16 10.99 12.73 32.16
CA SER A 16 10.52 13.81 31.27
C SER A 16 11.52 14.95 31.01
N GLY A 17 12.70 14.94 31.62
CA GLY A 17 13.78 15.92 31.43
C GLY A 17 14.83 15.51 30.38
N ASP A 18 14.88 14.23 29.98
CA ASP A 18 15.96 13.73 29.10
C ASP A 18 15.71 14.01 27.62
N LEU A 19 14.51 14.46 27.24
CA LEU A 19 14.17 14.80 25.86
C LEU A 19 14.81 16.11 25.35
N MET A 20 15.30 16.95 26.27
CA MET A 20 15.95 18.23 25.92
C MET A 20 17.44 18.10 25.58
N ASN A 21 18.07 16.96 25.89
CA ASN A 21 19.47 16.69 25.64
C ASN A 21 19.69 15.39 24.85
N ALA A 22 18.85 15.11 23.83
CA ALA A 22 19.15 14.06 22.88
C ALA A 22 20.51 14.36 22.24
N PRO A 23 21.47 13.41 22.19
CA PRO A 23 22.77 13.67 21.62
C PRO A 23 22.61 14.21 20.20
N THR A 24 23.36 15.24 19.86
CA THR A 24 23.40 15.89 18.54
C THR A 24 23.58 14.85 17.42
N GLU A 25 24.23 13.73 17.71
CA GLU A 25 24.39 12.58 16.80
C GLU A 25 23.08 11.91 16.42
N LEU A 26 22.12 11.73 17.36
CA LEU A 26 20.83 11.11 17.05
C LEU A 26 20.00 12.03 16.15
N THR A 27 20.01 13.33 16.44
CA THR A 27 19.36 14.35 15.61
C THR A 27 20.01 14.42 14.22
N HIS A 28 21.35 14.29 14.15
CA HIS A 28 22.08 14.25 12.87
C HIS A 28 21.81 12.97 12.08
N MET A 29 21.72 11.82 12.75
CA MET A 29 21.36 10.54 12.12
C MET A 29 19.90 10.55 11.60
N ILE A 30 18.96 11.14 12.35
CA ILE A 30 17.58 11.29 11.89
C ILE A 30 17.51 12.27 10.71
N ALA A 31 18.26 13.37 10.74
CA ALA A 31 18.35 14.31 9.64
C ALA A 31 19.00 13.65 8.40
N GLN A 32 20.10 12.91 8.55
CA GLN A 32 20.75 12.17 7.47
C GLN A 32 19.88 11.05 6.90
N ALA A 33 19.13 10.33 7.74
CA ALA A 33 18.15 9.34 7.28
C ALA A 33 16.95 9.99 6.55
N ALA A 34 16.58 11.21 6.93
CA ALA A 34 15.57 12.00 6.22
C ALA A 34 16.11 12.54 4.89
N ASP A 35 17.38 12.92 4.81
CA ASP A 35 18.04 13.40 3.60
C ASP A 35 18.44 12.27 2.64
N ALA A 36 18.73 11.08 3.13
CA ALA A 36 19.08 9.91 2.30
C ALA A 36 17.91 9.43 1.42
N HIS A 37 16.68 9.88 1.68
CA HIS A 37 15.51 9.62 0.83
C HIS A 37 15.15 10.79 -0.10
N THR A 38 15.92 11.86 -0.11
CA THR A 38 15.69 12.99 -1.02
C THR A 38 16.60 12.89 -2.24
N ASP A 39 16.29 11.96 -3.09
CA ASP A 39 16.80 11.92 -4.47
C ASP A 39 16.08 12.99 -5.30
N GLY A 40 16.21 14.27 -4.93
CA GLY A 40 15.72 15.45 -5.67
C GLY A 40 14.23 15.47 -6.07
N GLN A 41 13.45 14.47 -5.66
CA GLN A 41 12.02 14.39 -5.99
C GLN A 41 11.20 15.09 -4.92
N PRO A 42 10.29 16.01 -5.29
CA PRO A 42 9.40 16.63 -4.33
C PRO A 42 8.60 15.55 -3.61
N ARG A 43 8.59 15.57 -2.28
CA ARG A 43 7.70 14.72 -1.48
C ARG A 43 6.27 15.02 -1.91
N LEU A 44 5.63 14.03 -2.50
CA LEU A 44 4.22 14.14 -2.87
C LEU A 44 3.42 14.12 -1.57
N ARG A 45 2.82 15.27 -1.22
CA ARG A 45 1.93 15.35 -0.07
C ARG A 45 0.59 14.72 -0.44
N GLU A 46 0.18 13.71 0.30
CA GLU A 46 -1.19 13.20 0.22
C GLU A 46 -2.15 14.26 0.79
N ILE A 47 -3.17 14.62 0.01
CA ILE A 47 -4.20 15.56 0.49
C ILE A 47 -5.25 14.76 1.25
N PRO A 48 -5.46 15.03 2.55
CA PRO A 48 -6.23 14.13 3.41
C PRO A 48 -7.71 13.96 3.06
N TYR A 49 -8.34 14.88 2.35
CA TYR A 49 -9.78 14.75 2.05
C TYR A 49 -10.11 14.16 0.68
N ASN A 50 -9.13 13.77 -0.09
CA ASN A 50 -9.38 13.12 -1.37
C ASN A 50 -8.37 12.01 -1.62
N TYR A 51 -8.57 10.91 -0.92
CA TYR A 51 -7.69 9.74 -0.92
C TYR A 51 -7.56 9.04 -2.29
N THR A 52 -8.43 9.41 -3.23
CA THR A 52 -8.42 8.85 -4.58
C THR A 52 -7.87 9.81 -5.64
N SER A 53 -7.70 11.10 -5.30
CA SER A 53 -7.21 12.13 -6.22
C SER A 53 -5.69 12.26 -6.17
N PHE A 54 -5.04 11.45 -6.97
CA PHE A 54 -3.61 11.56 -7.21
C PHE A 54 -3.35 11.97 -8.65
N SER A 55 -2.20 12.61 -8.87
CA SER A 55 -1.78 12.90 -10.22
C SER A 55 -1.49 11.61 -10.99
N ASP A 56 -1.74 11.62 -12.30
CA ASP A 56 -1.35 10.51 -13.18
C ASP A 56 0.10 10.08 -12.99
N ARG A 57 0.98 11.06 -12.76
CA ARG A 57 2.40 10.81 -12.48
C ARG A 57 2.59 9.92 -11.26
N GLU A 58 1.93 10.26 -10.16
CA GLU A 58 2.07 9.51 -8.92
C GLU A 58 1.51 8.10 -9.03
N ILE A 59 0.34 7.95 -9.66
CA ILE A 59 -0.28 6.64 -9.89
C ILE A 59 0.65 5.77 -10.73
N VAL A 60 1.18 6.31 -11.83
CA VAL A 60 2.13 5.58 -12.69
C VAL A 60 3.40 5.20 -11.93
N GLN A 61 4.01 6.16 -11.22
CA GLN A 61 5.24 5.89 -10.47
C GLN A 61 5.06 4.83 -9.39
N ARG A 62 3.96 4.85 -8.65
CA ARG A 62 3.68 3.87 -7.60
C ARG A 62 3.31 2.48 -8.14
N LEU A 63 2.58 2.42 -9.24
CA LEU A 63 2.14 1.13 -9.78
C LEU A 63 3.13 0.52 -10.77
N LEU A 64 3.78 1.33 -11.58
CA LEU A 64 4.67 0.86 -12.67
C LEU A 64 6.14 1.23 -12.46
N GLY A 65 6.44 2.19 -11.59
CA GLY A 65 7.78 2.70 -11.34
C GLY A 65 8.17 3.92 -12.19
N GLN A 66 9.31 4.50 -11.86
CA GLN A 66 9.83 5.72 -12.49
C GLN A 66 10.07 5.55 -13.99
N ARG A 67 10.60 4.40 -14.40
CA ARG A 67 10.88 4.10 -15.82
C ARG A 67 9.64 4.18 -16.70
N ALA A 68 8.47 3.69 -16.21
CA ALA A 68 7.21 3.79 -16.94
C ALA A 68 6.76 5.24 -17.10
N TRP A 69 6.96 6.08 -16.08
CA TRP A 69 6.65 7.51 -16.17
C TRP A 69 7.52 8.21 -17.21
N GLU A 70 8.81 7.92 -17.26
CA GLU A 70 9.73 8.46 -18.26
C GLU A 70 9.31 8.08 -19.68
N ALA A 71 9.02 6.79 -19.91
CA ALA A 71 8.54 6.29 -21.20
C ALA A 71 7.23 6.96 -21.63
N LEU A 72 6.25 7.08 -20.72
CA LEU A 72 4.99 7.78 -20.99
C LEU A 72 5.18 9.28 -21.25
N SER A 73 6.11 9.92 -20.53
CA SER A 73 6.43 11.34 -20.70
C SER A 73 7.05 11.58 -22.09
N GLN A 74 7.96 10.71 -22.55
CA GLN A 74 8.54 10.75 -23.88
C GLN A 74 7.44 10.61 -24.94
N LEU A 75 6.61 9.57 -24.85
CA LEU A 75 5.49 9.34 -25.78
C LEU A 75 4.51 10.52 -25.82
N ARG A 76 4.28 11.20 -24.70
CA ARG A 76 3.44 12.41 -24.62
C ARG A 76 4.07 13.59 -25.32
N THR A 77 5.37 13.83 -25.13
CA THR A 77 6.11 14.92 -25.78
C THR A 77 6.06 14.80 -27.29
N GLU A 78 6.12 13.59 -27.81
CA GLU A 78 6.03 13.29 -29.23
C GLU A 78 4.56 13.32 -29.76
N ARG A 79 3.58 13.69 -28.92
CA ARG A 79 2.14 13.69 -29.21
C ARG A 79 1.59 12.35 -29.69
N LEU A 80 2.17 11.26 -29.24
CA LEU A 80 1.83 9.90 -29.62
C LEU A 80 0.81 9.25 -28.65
N THR A 81 0.28 10.05 -27.74
CA THR A 81 -0.70 9.60 -26.75
C THR A 81 -2.10 9.98 -27.16
N GLY A 82 -3.03 9.04 -27.03
CA GLY A 82 -4.42 9.23 -27.41
C GLY A 82 -5.33 8.30 -26.60
N ARG A 83 -6.30 7.68 -27.27
CA ARG A 83 -7.26 6.75 -26.65
C ARG A 83 -6.58 5.61 -25.89
N SER A 84 -5.47 5.08 -26.40
CA SER A 84 -4.71 4.00 -25.76
C SER A 84 -4.10 4.43 -24.43
N ALA A 85 -3.52 5.63 -24.36
CA ALA A 85 -2.99 6.17 -23.11
C ALA A 85 -4.12 6.39 -22.10
N ARG A 86 -5.27 6.92 -22.53
CA ARG A 86 -6.43 7.08 -21.66
C ARG A 86 -6.89 5.75 -21.06
N MET A 87 -7.00 4.69 -21.88
CA MET A 87 -7.36 3.35 -21.38
C MET A 87 -6.34 2.81 -20.37
N LEU A 88 -5.04 3.05 -20.59
CA LEU A 88 -4.01 2.68 -19.64
C LEU A 88 -4.21 3.41 -18.29
N TYR A 89 -4.42 4.72 -18.32
CA TYR A 89 -4.69 5.49 -17.09
C TYR A 89 -5.98 5.04 -16.38
N GLU A 90 -7.02 4.68 -17.13
CA GLU A 90 -8.24 4.10 -16.56
C GLU A 90 -7.97 2.77 -15.84
N VAL A 91 -7.16 1.88 -16.43
CA VAL A 91 -6.74 0.62 -15.79
C VAL A 91 -5.96 0.88 -14.50
N LEU A 92 -4.98 1.78 -14.53
CA LEU A 92 -4.18 2.12 -13.35
C LEU A 92 -5.00 2.84 -12.29
N GLY A 93 -5.93 3.70 -12.69
CA GLY A 93 -6.86 4.39 -11.81
C GLY A 93 -7.79 3.42 -11.08
N ASP A 94 -8.33 2.41 -11.76
CA ASP A 94 -9.17 1.39 -11.14
C ASP A 94 -8.40 0.59 -10.08
N ILE A 95 -7.18 0.16 -10.39
CA ILE A 95 -6.30 -0.50 -9.41
C ILE A 95 -6.08 0.41 -8.20
N TRP A 96 -5.73 1.68 -8.47
CA TRP A 96 -5.47 2.66 -7.43
C TRP A 96 -6.66 2.88 -6.50
N VAL A 97 -7.84 3.07 -7.06
CA VAL A 97 -9.09 3.28 -6.28
C VAL A 97 -9.38 2.08 -5.39
N VAL A 98 -9.28 0.88 -5.92
CA VAL A 98 -9.54 -0.34 -5.13
C VAL A 98 -8.51 -0.50 -4.00
N GLN A 99 -7.22 -0.27 -4.27
CA GLN A 99 -6.18 -0.39 -3.25
C GLN A 99 -6.33 0.63 -2.10
N ARG A 100 -7.05 1.72 -2.33
CA ARG A 100 -7.27 2.79 -1.34
C ARG A 100 -8.71 2.88 -0.84
N ASN A 101 -9.51 1.86 -1.11
CA ASN A 101 -10.89 1.81 -0.65
C ASN A 101 -11.18 0.49 0.08
N PRO A 102 -11.16 0.49 1.43
CA PRO A 102 -11.39 -0.71 2.23
C PRO A 102 -12.74 -1.38 1.96
N TYR A 103 -13.79 -0.62 1.63
CA TYR A 103 -15.08 -1.20 1.28
C TYR A 103 -15.03 -2.02 0.00
N LEU A 104 -14.33 -1.51 -1.05
CA LEU A 104 -14.15 -2.25 -2.28
C LEU A 104 -13.24 -3.47 -2.08
N GLN A 105 -12.22 -3.35 -1.23
CA GLN A 105 -11.37 -4.48 -0.89
C GLN A 105 -12.14 -5.61 -0.22
N ASP A 106 -12.98 -5.28 0.77
CA ASP A 106 -13.82 -6.26 1.46
C ASP A 106 -14.80 -6.94 0.50
N ASP A 107 -15.53 -6.15 -0.31
CA ASP A 107 -16.45 -6.70 -1.30
C ASP A 107 -15.76 -7.66 -2.28
N LEU A 108 -14.55 -7.31 -2.75
CA LEU A 108 -13.79 -8.16 -3.67
C LEU A 108 -13.12 -9.36 -2.99
N LEU A 109 -12.82 -9.29 -1.70
CA LEU A 109 -12.37 -10.45 -0.92
C LEU A 109 -13.50 -11.45 -0.71
N ASP A 110 -14.67 -10.96 -0.36
CA ASP A 110 -15.84 -11.80 -0.04
C ASP A 110 -16.54 -12.32 -1.32
N ASN A 111 -16.26 -11.71 -2.49
CA ASN A 111 -16.85 -12.10 -3.78
C ASN A 111 -15.80 -12.45 -4.85
N PRO A 112 -15.26 -13.68 -4.84
CA PRO A 112 -14.23 -14.13 -5.79
C PRO A 112 -14.66 -14.00 -7.26
N LYS A 113 -15.94 -14.20 -7.57
CA LYS A 113 -16.46 -14.08 -8.94
C LYS A 113 -16.35 -12.63 -9.44
N ARG A 114 -16.77 -11.67 -8.63
CA ARG A 114 -16.68 -10.24 -8.96
C ARG A 114 -15.25 -9.79 -9.09
N ARG A 115 -14.37 -10.28 -8.21
CA ARG A 115 -12.92 -10.05 -8.29
C ARG A 115 -12.35 -10.57 -9.61
N GLY A 116 -12.67 -11.81 -9.99
CA GLY A 116 -12.25 -12.39 -11.27
C GLY A 116 -12.69 -11.57 -12.48
N GLN A 117 -13.97 -11.13 -12.50
CA GLN A 117 -14.49 -10.26 -13.55
C GLN A 117 -13.77 -8.92 -13.66
N LEU A 118 -13.41 -8.30 -12.52
CA LEU A 118 -12.62 -7.06 -12.52
C LEU A 118 -11.24 -7.30 -13.13
N ILE A 119 -10.53 -8.32 -12.69
CA ILE A 119 -9.18 -8.64 -13.18
C ILE A 119 -9.21 -8.95 -14.68
N GLU A 120 -10.19 -9.74 -15.15
CA GLU A 120 -10.39 -10.02 -16.56
C GLU A 120 -10.66 -8.74 -17.37
N ALA A 121 -11.50 -7.83 -16.86
CA ALA A 121 -11.78 -6.55 -17.51
C ALA A 121 -10.53 -5.65 -17.61
N LEU A 122 -9.66 -5.66 -16.59
CA LEU A 122 -8.39 -4.93 -16.63
C LEU A 122 -7.47 -5.48 -17.72
N HIS A 123 -7.27 -6.80 -17.77
CA HIS A 123 -6.47 -7.45 -18.81
C HIS A 123 -7.06 -7.25 -20.21
N HIS A 124 -8.39 -7.34 -20.35
CA HIS A 124 -9.07 -7.09 -21.61
C HIS A 124 -8.78 -5.68 -22.14
N ARG A 125 -8.88 -4.64 -21.28
CA ARG A 125 -8.55 -3.27 -21.68
C ARG A 125 -7.10 -3.11 -22.12
N LEU A 126 -6.14 -3.72 -21.43
CA LEU A 126 -4.75 -3.74 -21.87
C LEU A 126 -4.56 -4.49 -23.19
N GLY A 127 -5.30 -5.57 -23.43
CA GLY A 127 -5.35 -6.28 -24.70
C GLY A 127 -5.88 -5.39 -25.85
N GLU A 128 -6.90 -4.57 -25.59
CA GLU A 128 -7.42 -3.61 -26.55
C GLU A 128 -6.42 -2.48 -26.88
N VAL A 129 -5.60 -2.07 -25.93
CA VAL A 129 -4.48 -1.14 -26.19
C VAL A 129 -3.46 -1.81 -27.09
N ASP A 130 -3.11 -3.05 -26.85
CA ASP A 130 -2.12 -3.81 -27.63
C ASP A 130 -2.60 -4.02 -29.08
N LYS A 131 -3.86 -4.40 -29.30
CA LYS A 131 -4.45 -4.55 -30.64
C LYS A 131 -4.42 -3.27 -31.48
N ARG A 132 -4.41 -2.10 -30.83
CA ARG A 132 -4.34 -0.79 -31.52
C ARG A 132 -2.91 -0.36 -31.80
N ARG A 133 -1.92 -1.13 -31.43
CA ARG A 133 -0.54 -0.86 -31.83
C ARG A 133 -0.43 -1.05 -33.31
N THR A 134 -0.17 0.04 -34.01
CA THR A 134 0.21 -0.01 -35.43
C THR A 134 1.74 -0.07 -35.45
N PRO A 135 2.35 -1.06 -36.10
CA PRO A 135 3.79 -1.05 -36.33
C PRO A 135 4.18 0.29 -36.96
N SER A 136 5.08 1.00 -36.30
CA SER A 136 5.59 2.27 -36.82
C SER A 136 6.94 2.03 -37.50
N ASN A 137 7.38 2.99 -38.31
CA ASN A 137 8.76 2.96 -38.82
C ASN A 137 9.79 3.28 -37.74
N ASP A 138 9.33 3.54 -36.51
CA ASP A 138 10.16 3.83 -35.33
C ASP A 138 10.12 2.65 -34.34
N SER A 139 11.10 1.77 -34.47
CA SER A 139 11.24 0.59 -33.63
C SER A 139 11.48 0.93 -32.14
N ALA A 140 12.09 2.08 -31.86
CA ALA A 140 12.36 2.53 -30.49
C ALA A 140 11.06 2.91 -29.78
N ARG A 141 10.17 3.61 -30.47
CA ARG A 141 8.84 3.94 -29.99
C ARG A 141 8.01 2.69 -29.72
N ASP A 142 8.00 1.75 -30.67
CA ASP A 142 7.23 0.52 -30.53
C ASP A 142 7.74 -0.32 -29.34
N ALA A 143 9.04 -0.29 -29.09
CA ALA A 143 9.65 -0.90 -27.90
C ALA A 143 9.18 -0.24 -26.59
N LEU A 144 9.14 1.11 -26.52
CA LEU A 144 8.65 1.83 -25.34
C LEU A 144 7.18 1.50 -25.03
N VAL A 145 6.32 1.46 -26.04
CA VAL A 145 4.91 1.07 -25.85
C VAL A 145 4.80 -0.36 -25.34
N GLY A 146 5.60 -1.28 -25.89
CA GLY A 146 5.66 -2.67 -25.44
C GLY A 146 6.13 -2.79 -23.99
N GLU A 147 7.15 -2.04 -23.61
CA GLU A 147 7.68 -1.98 -22.23
C GLU A 147 6.60 -1.52 -21.24
N VAL A 148 5.93 -0.41 -21.52
CA VAL A 148 4.87 0.12 -20.65
C VAL A 148 3.69 -0.85 -20.53
N LEU A 149 3.26 -1.47 -21.62
CA LEU A 149 2.19 -2.47 -21.59
C LEU A 149 2.60 -3.72 -20.78
N GLY A 150 3.84 -4.17 -20.88
CA GLY A 150 4.37 -5.25 -20.07
C GLY A 150 4.34 -4.92 -18.59
N MET A 151 4.80 -3.72 -18.22
CA MET A 151 4.73 -3.24 -16.82
C MET A 151 3.29 -3.16 -16.31
N ALA A 152 2.34 -2.67 -17.14
CA ALA A 152 0.93 -2.58 -16.78
C ALA A 152 0.30 -3.96 -16.54
N ARG A 153 0.58 -4.95 -17.40
CA ARG A 153 0.13 -6.34 -17.20
C ARG A 153 0.68 -6.91 -15.89
N THR A 154 1.97 -6.73 -15.64
CA THR A 154 2.60 -7.13 -14.37
C THR A 154 1.95 -6.45 -13.15
N ALA A 155 1.52 -5.19 -13.28
CA ALA A 155 0.81 -4.50 -12.20
C ALA A 155 -0.58 -5.10 -11.95
N VAL A 156 -1.33 -5.46 -12.99
CA VAL A 156 -2.62 -6.18 -12.86
C VAL A 156 -2.42 -7.54 -12.20
N ASP A 157 -1.41 -8.32 -12.61
CA ASP A 157 -1.11 -9.62 -12.02
C ASP A 157 -0.71 -9.50 -10.54
N ARG A 158 0.07 -8.48 -10.20
CA ARG A 158 0.43 -8.19 -8.81
C ARG A 158 -0.78 -7.79 -7.98
N PHE A 159 -1.67 -6.99 -8.54
CA PHE A 159 -2.94 -6.62 -7.92
C PHE A 159 -3.82 -7.85 -7.65
N ALA A 160 -3.92 -8.77 -8.60
CA ALA A 160 -4.66 -10.03 -8.42
C ALA A 160 -4.08 -10.88 -7.29
N ARG A 161 -2.76 -11.10 -7.30
CA ARG A 161 -2.05 -11.86 -6.25
C ARG A 161 -2.17 -11.23 -4.86
N ALA A 162 -2.25 -9.90 -4.78
CA ALA A 162 -2.41 -9.20 -3.50
C ALA A 162 -3.71 -9.60 -2.79
N PHE A 163 -4.80 -9.86 -3.53
CA PHE A 163 -6.05 -10.36 -2.94
C PHE A 163 -5.93 -11.78 -2.41
N GLU A 164 -5.22 -12.66 -3.11
CA GLU A 164 -4.98 -14.04 -2.66
C GLU A 164 -4.19 -14.00 -1.35
N GLN A 165 -3.09 -13.26 -1.32
CA GLN A 165 -2.25 -13.11 -0.13
C GLN A 165 -3.01 -12.48 1.05
N MET A 166 -3.85 -11.47 0.77
CA MET A 166 -4.68 -10.81 1.79
C MET A 166 -5.74 -11.78 2.34
N GLY A 167 -6.37 -12.60 1.49
CA GLY A 167 -7.33 -13.62 1.89
C GLY A 167 -6.69 -14.66 2.81
N GLU A 168 -5.54 -15.22 2.41
CA GLU A 168 -4.77 -16.18 3.20
C GLU A 168 -4.34 -15.60 4.56
N LEU A 169 -3.87 -14.35 4.55
CA LEU A 169 -3.47 -13.66 5.79
C LEU A 169 -4.67 -13.43 6.70
N ARG A 170 -5.85 -13.04 6.15
CA ARG A 170 -7.09 -12.86 6.91
C ARG A 170 -7.53 -14.17 7.58
N GLU A 171 -7.48 -15.28 6.86
CA GLU A 171 -7.80 -16.60 7.42
C GLU A 171 -6.82 -17.02 8.52
N ARG A 172 -5.52 -16.81 8.31
CA ARG A 172 -4.50 -17.10 9.32
C ARG A 172 -4.72 -16.23 10.58
N ALA A 173 -4.95 -14.94 10.37
CA ALA A 173 -5.21 -13.99 11.46
C ALA A 173 -6.44 -14.39 12.27
N GLN A 174 -7.55 -14.74 11.60
CA GLN A 174 -8.73 -15.23 12.27
C GLN A 174 -8.47 -16.49 13.09
N ARG A 175 -7.72 -17.47 12.55
CA ARG A 175 -7.40 -18.72 13.28
C ARG A 175 -6.54 -18.48 14.54
N VAL A 176 -5.63 -17.52 14.50
CA VAL A 176 -4.76 -17.18 15.63
C VAL A 176 -5.51 -16.34 16.67
N LEU A 177 -6.13 -15.24 16.21
CA LEU A 177 -6.69 -14.23 17.12
C LEU A 177 -7.98 -14.68 17.81
N ARG A 178 -8.81 -15.53 17.17
CA ARG A 178 -10.02 -16.11 17.80
C ARG A 178 -9.75 -17.01 18.99
N LYS A 179 -8.52 -17.47 19.18
CA LYS A 179 -8.13 -18.24 20.36
C LYS A 179 -7.92 -17.37 21.60
N VAL A 180 -7.80 -16.07 21.37
CA VAL A 180 -7.38 -15.10 22.37
C VAL A 180 -8.53 -14.19 22.77
N THR A 181 -9.36 -13.79 21.82
CA THR A 181 -10.47 -12.86 22.02
C THR A 181 -11.72 -13.32 21.28
N ARG A 182 -12.87 -12.76 21.63
CA ARG A 182 -14.13 -13.04 20.95
C ARG A 182 -14.13 -12.51 19.52
N HIS A 183 -14.99 -13.09 18.68
CA HIS A 183 -15.11 -12.76 17.26
C HIS A 183 -15.34 -11.25 17.02
N ASP A 184 -16.21 -10.61 17.80
CA ASP A 184 -16.60 -9.21 17.64
C ASP A 184 -15.49 -8.21 17.91
N ASN A 185 -14.41 -8.65 18.56
CA ASN A 185 -13.22 -7.87 18.81
C ASN A 185 -12.23 -7.89 17.64
N ILE A 186 -12.47 -8.69 16.60
CA ILE A 186 -11.61 -8.86 15.43
C ILE A 186 -12.36 -8.33 14.21
N LYS A 187 -12.07 -7.10 13.80
CA LYS A 187 -12.83 -6.38 12.76
C LYS A 187 -12.00 -6.20 11.51
N PHE A 188 -12.42 -6.83 10.42
CA PHE A 188 -11.81 -6.67 9.09
C PHE A 188 -12.63 -5.77 8.17
N ASP A 189 -13.84 -5.41 8.56
CA ASP A 189 -14.78 -4.67 7.73
C ASP A 189 -14.30 -3.26 7.38
N GLY A 190 -14.77 -2.77 6.24
CA GLY A 190 -14.36 -1.47 5.69
C GLY A 190 -14.67 -0.30 6.62
N LEU A 191 -15.80 -0.32 7.34
CA LEU A 191 -16.17 0.74 8.26
C LEU A 191 -15.18 0.84 9.43
N SER A 192 -14.87 -0.27 10.07
CA SER A 192 -13.91 -0.33 11.17
C SER A 192 -12.51 0.10 10.71
N ARG A 193 -12.08 -0.32 9.53
CA ARG A 193 -10.79 0.05 8.95
C ARG A 193 -10.71 1.54 8.63
N VAL A 194 -11.76 2.13 8.05
CA VAL A 194 -11.81 3.56 7.72
C VAL A 194 -11.83 4.43 8.97
N SER A 195 -12.58 4.05 10.01
CA SER A 195 -12.66 4.81 11.26
C SER A 195 -11.33 4.83 12.05
N HIS A 196 -10.36 3.98 11.69
CA HIS A 196 -9.04 3.90 12.33
C HIS A 196 -7.89 4.33 11.41
N VAL A 197 -8.18 5.06 10.34
CA VAL A 197 -7.21 5.51 9.32
C VAL A 197 -6.39 6.70 9.77
N THR A 198 -7.02 7.66 10.43
CA THR A 198 -6.37 8.91 10.84
C THR A 198 -6.48 9.12 12.32
N ASP A 199 -5.45 9.69 12.91
CA ASP A 199 -5.54 10.42 14.17
C ASP A 199 -5.41 11.93 13.92
N ALA A 200 -5.48 12.73 14.97
CA ALA A 200 -5.41 14.18 14.87
C ALA A 200 -4.01 14.69 14.43
N THR A 201 -3.02 13.83 14.36
CA THR A 201 -1.60 14.20 14.18
C THR A 201 -0.99 13.67 12.89
N ASP A 202 -1.56 12.64 12.27
CA ASP A 202 -0.98 12.03 11.06
C ASP A 202 -1.76 12.40 9.79
N TRP A 203 -1.01 12.87 8.81
CA TRP A 203 -1.46 13.22 7.47
C TRP A 203 -1.39 12.04 6.49
N ARG A 204 -0.89 10.89 6.93
CA ARG A 204 -0.81 9.68 6.13
C ARG A 204 -2.08 8.88 6.26
N VAL A 205 -2.55 8.38 5.13
CA VAL A 205 -3.72 7.51 5.08
C VAL A 205 -3.24 6.09 4.84
N GLU A 206 -3.05 5.38 5.95
CA GLU A 206 -2.74 3.96 5.92
C GLU A 206 -3.90 3.18 6.56
N TYR A 207 -4.53 2.35 5.76
CA TYR A 207 -5.65 1.56 6.25
C TYR A 207 -5.13 0.37 7.06
N PRO A 208 -5.61 0.16 8.29
CA PRO A 208 -5.26 -1.04 9.03
C PRO A 208 -5.77 -2.27 8.29
N PHE A 209 -5.01 -3.37 8.38
CA PHE A 209 -5.45 -4.66 7.88
C PHE A 209 -6.60 -5.24 8.73
N VAL A 210 -6.51 -5.08 10.04
CA VAL A 210 -7.49 -5.52 11.03
C VAL A 210 -7.52 -4.51 12.18
N VAL A 211 -8.70 -4.30 12.75
CA VAL A 211 -8.87 -3.53 13.99
C VAL A 211 -9.19 -4.51 15.12
N LEU A 212 -8.44 -4.42 16.21
CA LEU A 212 -8.59 -5.28 17.39
C LEU A 212 -8.99 -4.43 18.59
N THR A 213 -10.05 -4.84 19.28
CA THR A 213 -10.57 -4.14 20.48
C THR A 213 -10.58 -5.10 21.66
N PRO A 214 -9.45 -5.26 22.40
CA PRO A 214 -9.40 -6.16 23.55
C PRO A 214 -10.34 -5.70 24.68
N ASP A 215 -10.93 -6.66 25.38
CA ASP A 215 -11.79 -6.37 26.53
C ASP A 215 -10.98 -6.30 27.85
N THR A 216 -9.80 -6.93 27.92
CA THR A 216 -8.93 -6.98 29.10
C THR A 216 -7.45 -6.77 28.75
N GLU A 217 -6.63 -6.49 29.76
CA GLU A 217 -5.17 -6.36 29.60
C GLU A 217 -4.52 -7.68 29.18
N GLU A 218 -5.04 -8.81 29.70
CA GLU A 218 -4.55 -10.15 29.35
C GLU A 218 -4.81 -10.46 27.87
N GLU A 219 -6.01 -10.12 27.38
CA GLU A 219 -6.32 -10.24 25.96
C GLU A 219 -5.41 -9.35 25.11
N MET A 220 -5.15 -8.12 25.54
CA MET A 220 -4.27 -7.20 24.82
C MET A 220 -2.86 -7.78 24.67
N ALA A 221 -2.28 -8.30 25.75
CA ALA A 221 -0.94 -8.91 25.70
C ALA A 221 -0.90 -10.12 24.74
N ALA A 222 -1.92 -10.96 24.79
CA ALA A 222 -2.01 -12.15 23.94
C ALA A 222 -2.29 -11.79 22.46
N LEU A 223 -3.10 -10.75 22.18
CA LEU A 223 -3.32 -10.23 20.83
C LEU A 223 -2.04 -9.64 20.23
N VAL A 224 -1.27 -8.87 21.01
CA VAL A 224 0.04 -8.35 20.58
C VAL A 224 0.96 -9.50 20.19
N LYS A 225 1.06 -10.55 21.01
CA LYS A 225 1.84 -11.75 20.70
C LYS A 225 1.37 -12.39 19.39
N GLY A 226 0.07 -12.60 19.23
CA GLY A 226 -0.50 -13.18 18.01
C GLY A 226 -0.23 -12.34 16.77
N CYS A 227 -0.30 -11.01 16.86
CA CYS A 227 0.04 -10.10 15.76
C CYS A 227 1.53 -10.19 15.37
N VAL A 228 2.43 -10.26 16.36
CA VAL A 228 3.87 -10.43 16.12
C VAL A 228 4.15 -11.77 15.43
N GLU A 229 3.52 -12.87 15.86
CA GLU A 229 3.65 -14.19 15.22
C GLU A 229 3.13 -14.19 13.77
N LEU A 230 2.14 -13.37 13.47
CA LEU A 230 1.60 -13.19 12.13
C LEU A 230 2.43 -12.24 11.26
N GLY A 231 3.45 -11.56 11.82
CA GLY A 231 4.26 -10.55 11.12
C GLY A 231 3.51 -9.24 10.87
N LEU A 232 2.48 -8.93 11.66
CA LEU A 232 1.70 -7.70 11.54
C LEU A 232 2.36 -6.54 12.29
N THR A 233 2.39 -5.37 11.65
CA THR A 233 2.76 -4.11 12.33
C THR A 233 1.62 -3.66 13.23
N ILE A 234 1.93 -3.29 14.47
CA ILE A 234 0.96 -2.89 15.47
C ILE A 234 1.02 -1.39 15.66
N ILE A 235 -0.13 -0.73 15.58
CA ILE A 235 -0.29 0.69 15.87
C ILE A 235 -1.30 0.79 17.03
N PRO A 236 -0.84 1.02 18.27
CA PRO A 236 -1.74 1.17 19.41
C PRO A 236 -2.47 2.51 19.31
N ARG A 237 -3.75 2.51 19.68
CA ARG A 237 -4.57 3.71 19.73
C ARG A 237 -5.22 3.80 21.09
N GLY A 238 -4.93 4.88 21.80
CA GLY A 238 -5.62 5.25 23.02
C GLY A 238 -6.99 5.85 22.72
N GLY A 239 -7.95 5.63 23.60
CA GLY A 239 -9.28 6.24 23.55
C GLY A 239 -9.28 7.71 23.95
#